data_564cc91e82d104a4295fa948f2044efa
#
_entry.id   564cc91e82d104a4295fa948f2044efa
#
_cell.length_a   1.000
_cell.length_b   1.000
_cell.length_c   1.000
_cell.angle_alpha   90.00
_cell.angle_beta   90.00
_cell.angle_gamma   90.00
#
_symmetry.space_group_name_H-M   'P 1'
#
loop_
_entity.id
_entity.type
_entity.pdbx_description
1 polymer ?
#
loop_
_entity_poly.entity_id
_entity_poly.type
_entity_poly.pdbx_seq_one_letter_code
_entity_poly.pdbx_strand_id
1 'polypeptide(L)'
;MTRLRKYRSDVVQSPLETYLREINGTALLSADQEKELARAIAVGDTEARDRMVRANLRLVVNIARGYTGKGLALQDLIEEGNLGLLRAVEGFDPVMGTRFSTYASYWIKQSIKRALVNTAKTIRIPAYMVELLSKWRRATNKLNDELGRPPTHEEVAKLLGLPKKKLNIIKKAIRVYNAAPQSDQGEQGWSIDEMLMDSRAKTPDTEMVESDDLKHVIVLLEKMDKREASVLRMRFGLDDEEPKTLKEIGECLGLTRERVRQIESEALQKLNESMCGD
;
A
#
# COMPACT_ATOMS: atom_id res chain seq x y z
N MET A 1 32.49 -24.46 -49.86
CA MET A 1 32.11 -25.04 -48.52
C MET A 1 32.14 -23.94 -47.48
N THR A 2 31.01 -23.31 -47.26
CA THR A 2 30.88 -22.15 -46.37
C THR A 2 30.36 -22.63 -45.02
N ARG A 3 31.21 -22.58 -43.98
CA ARG A 3 30.88 -22.93 -42.60
C ARG A 3 29.91 -21.89 -42.04
N LEU A 4 28.65 -22.24 -41.88
CA LEU A 4 27.68 -21.49 -41.10
C LEU A 4 28.11 -21.50 -39.62
N ARG A 5 28.64 -20.37 -39.14
CA ARG A 5 28.86 -20.09 -37.73
C ARG A 5 27.46 -20.01 -37.08
N LYS A 6 27.08 -21.04 -36.31
CA LYS A 6 25.94 -20.99 -35.38
C LYS A 6 26.23 -19.86 -34.37
N TYR A 7 25.61 -18.72 -34.55
CA TYR A 7 25.47 -17.73 -33.46
C TYR A 7 24.67 -18.43 -32.34
N ARG A 8 25.35 -18.85 -31.29
CA ARG A 8 24.71 -19.07 -29.99
C ARG A 8 24.26 -17.68 -29.54
N SER A 9 22.99 -17.41 -29.66
CA SER A 9 22.37 -16.30 -28.94
C SER A 9 22.62 -16.59 -27.44
N ASP A 10 23.41 -15.74 -26.80
CA ASP A 10 23.48 -15.65 -25.36
C ASP A 10 22.08 -15.22 -24.87
N VAL A 11 21.22 -16.21 -24.68
CA VAL A 11 19.93 -16.02 -24.04
C VAL A 11 20.26 -15.61 -22.61
N VAL A 12 20.07 -14.36 -22.28
CA VAL A 12 20.15 -13.87 -20.90
C VAL A 12 19.19 -14.72 -20.08
N GLN A 13 19.74 -15.71 -19.37
CA GLN A 13 18.95 -16.61 -18.55
C GLN A 13 18.32 -15.80 -17.42
N SER A 14 17.02 -15.99 -17.19
CA SER A 14 16.37 -15.31 -16.09
C SER A 14 16.96 -15.80 -14.75
N PRO A 15 17.07 -14.93 -13.74
CA PRO A 15 17.56 -15.32 -12.41
C PRO A 15 16.81 -16.54 -11.85
N LEU A 16 15.52 -16.64 -12.12
CA LEU A 16 14.69 -17.78 -11.71
C LEU A 16 15.11 -19.08 -12.41
N GLU A 17 15.42 -19.05 -13.70
CA GLU A 17 15.88 -20.24 -14.43
C GLU A 17 17.22 -20.74 -13.91
N THR A 18 18.13 -19.84 -13.59
CA THR A 18 19.42 -20.18 -12.97
C THR A 18 19.20 -20.85 -11.62
N TYR A 19 18.39 -20.27 -10.75
CA TYR A 19 18.01 -20.85 -9.46
C TYR A 19 17.39 -22.25 -9.60
N LEU A 20 16.41 -22.41 -10.49
CA LEU A 20 15.76 -23.71 -10.71
C LEU A 20 16.74 -24.78 -11.21
N ARG A 21 17.74 -24.40 -12.01
CA ARG A 21 18.80 -25.31 -12.46
C ARG A 21 19.71 -25.75 -11.32
N GLU A 22 20.10 -24.81 -10.45
CA GLU A 22 20.96 -25.08 -9.30
C GLU A 22 20.30 -26.04 -8.29
N ILE A 23 19.04 -25.80 -7.92
CA ILE A 23 18.33 -26.66 -6.99
C ILE A 23 18.09 -28.07 -7.53
N ASN A 24 18.01 -28.25 -8.86
CA ASN A 24 17.83 -29.55 -9.48
C ASN A 24 19.11 -30.39 -9.45
N GLY A 25 20.29 -29.80 -9.26
CA GLY A 25 21.56 -30.50 -9.11
C GLY A 25 21.72 -31.24 -7.78
N THR A 26 20.88 -30.92 -6.78
CA THR A 26 20.96 -31.54 -5.44
C THR A 26 20.16 -32.87 -5.40
N ALA A 27 20.77 -33.93 -4.93
CA ALA A 27 20.11 -35.21 -4.78
C ALA A 27 19.03 -35.20 -3.68
N LEU A 28 17.95 -35.95 -3.89
CA LEU A 28 16.89 -36.12 -2.89
C LEU A 28 17.37 -37.01 -1.73
N LEU A 29 16.86 -36.73 -0.52
CA LEU A 29 17.19 -37.51 0.69
C LEU A 29 16.28 -38.73 0.84
N SER A 30 16.85 -39.85 1.28
CA SER A 30 16.07 -40.97 1.77
C SER A 30 15.54 -40.74 3.19
N ALA A 31 14.55 -41.54 3.63
CA ALA A 31 13.98 -41.37 4.98
C ALA A 31 15.02 -41.57 6.09
N ASP A 32 16.00 -42.44 5.88
CA ASP A 32 17.06 -42.71 6.87
C ASP A 32 18.07 -41.55 6.91
N GLN A 33 18.39 -40.95 5.75
CA GLN A 33 19.21 -39.75 5.67
C GLN A 33 18.53 -38.53 6.32
N GLU A 34 17.20 -38.37 6.15
CA GLU A 34 16.44 -37.31 6.85
C GLU A 34 16.60 -37.46 8.37
N LYS A 35 16.50 -38.67 8.92
CA LYS A 35 16.67 -38.95 10.35
C LYS A 35 18.09 -38.69 10.85
N GLU A 36 19.08 -39.13 10.08
CA GLU A 36 20.50 -38.94 10.41
C GLU A 36 20.84 -37.43 10.46
N LEU A 37 20.49 -36.70 9.41
CA LEU A 37 20.68 -35.24 9.36
C LEU A 37 19.93 -34.50 10.50
N ALA A 38 18.70 -34.91 10.81
CA ALA A 38 17.95 -34.32 11.91
C ALA A 38 18.65 -34.49 13.26
N ARG A 39 19.27 -35.65 13.51
CA ARG A 39 20.07 -35.93 14.73
C ARG A 39 21.33 -35.06 14.75
N ALA A 40 22.01 -34.89 13.62
CA ALA A 40 23.20 -34.05 13.53
C ALA A 40 22.83 -32.56 13.75
N ILE A 41 21.71 -32.10 13.20
CA ILE A 41 21.20 -30.76 13.40
C ILE A 41 20.88 -30.47 14.88
N ALA A 42 20.30 -31.43 15.57
CA ALA A 42 20.03 -31.32 17.02
C ALA A 42 21.28 -31.12 17.88
N VAL A 43 22.46 -31.57 17.40
CA VAL A 43 23.76 -31.36 18.05
C VAL A 43 24.44 -30.07 17.59
N GLY A 44 23.84 -29.34 16.63
CA GLY A 44 24.33 -28.05 16.13
C GLY A 44 25.17 -28.11 14.86
N ASP A 45 25.12 -29.21 14.10
CA ASP A 45 25.84 -29.32 12.83
C ASP A 45 25.20 -28.44 11.74
N THR A 46 25.96 -27.42 11.33
CA THR A 46 25.54 -26.45 10.30
C THR A 46 25.61 -27.04 8.90
N GLU A 47 26.53 -27.95 8.61
CA GLU A 47 26.63 -28.61 7.28
C GLU A 47 25.45 -29.55 7.05
N ALA A 48 25.06 -30.30 8.09
CA ALA A 48 23.87 -31.15 8.04
C ALA A 48 22.61 -30.32 7.81
N ARG A 49 22.49 -29.16 8.45
CA ARG A 49 21.38 -28.19 8.25
C ARG A 49 21.32 -27.71 6.81
N ASP A 50 22.44 -27.24 6.27
CA ASP A 50 22.51 -26.76 4.90
C ASP A 50 22.18 -27.85 3.88
N ARG A 51 22.65 -29.05 4.09
CA ARG A 51 22.34 -30.20 3.25
C ARG A 51 20.86 -30.55 3.29
N MET A 52 20.23 -30.54 4.46
CA MET A 52 18.79 -30.75 4.64
C MET A 52 17.95 -29.70 3.91
N VAL A 53 18.35 -28.42 4.01
CA VAL A 53 17.68 -27.30 3.32
C VAL A 53 17.81 -27.46 1.81
N ARG A 54 19.04 -27.58 1.27
CA ARG A 54 19.29 -27.64 -0.18
C ARG A 54 18.53 -28.79 -0.86
N ALA A 55 18.47 -29.96 -0.23
CA ALA A 55 17.76 -31.11 -0.76
C ALA A 55 16.23 -30.91 -0.85
N ASN A 56 15.67 -29.96 -0.09
CA ASN A 56 14.24 -29.72 -0.01
C ASN A 56 13.77 -28.40 -0.67
N LEU A 57 14.65 -27.61 -1.31
CA LEU A 57 14.27 -26.39 -2.03
C LEU A 57 13.25 -26.67 -3.16
N ARG A 58 13.35 -27.82 -3.81
CA ARG A 58 12.39 -28.23 -4.85
C ARG A 58 10.97 -28.39 -4.31
N LEU A 59 10.81 -28.84 -3.04
CA LEU A 59 9.52 -28.92 -2.37
C LEU A 59 8.90 -27.52 -2.18
N VAL A 60 9.72 -26.53 -1.81
CA VAL A 60 9.27 -25.14 -1.67
C VAL A 60 8.72 -24.60 -2.99
N VAL A 61 9.46 -24.78 -4.09
CA VAL A 61 9.03 -24.33 -5.43
C VAL A 61 7.69 -24.97 -5.83
N ASN A 62 7.56 -26.27 -5.59
CA ASN A 62 6.33 -26.99 -5.91
C ASN A 62 5.12 -26.44 -5.13
N ILE A 63 5.30 -26.16 -3.85
CA ILE A 63 4.25 -25.58 -3.02
C ILE A 63 3.96 -24.13 -3.44
N ALA A 64 4.98 -23.30 -3.67
CA ALA A 64 4.86 -21.88 -4.03
C ALA A 64 4.08 -21.68 -5.33
N ARG A 65 4.25 -22.57 -6.33
CA ARG A 65 3.47 -22.54 -7.60
C ARG A 65 1.96 -22.57 -7.37
N GLY A 66 1.47 -23.25 -6.34
CA GLY A 66 0.05 -23.27 -5.99
C GLY A 66 -0.51 -21.96 -5.42
N TYR A 67 0.36 -20.99 -5.17
CA TYR A 67 0.00 -19.67 -4.64
C TYR A 67 0.22 -18.52 -5.62
N THR A 68 0.66 -18.79 -6.84
CA THR A 68 0.79 -17.78 -7.90
C THR A 68 -0.54 -17.09 -8.22
N GLY A 69 -0.49 -15.85 -8.69
CA GLY A 69 -1.69 -15.07 -9.02
C GLY A 69 -2.45 -14.50 -7.80
N LYS A 70 -1.90 -14.60 -6.58
CA LYS A 70 -2.54 -14.11 -5.35
C LYS A 70 -1.98 -12.77 -4.85
N GLY A 71 -1.19 -12.07 -5.67
CA GLY A 71 -0.68 -10.73 -5.36
C GLY A 71 0.81 -10.67 -5.01
N LEU A 72 1.54 -11.79 -5.06
CA LEU A 72 3.00 -11.84 -4.97
C LEU A 72 3.58 -12.54 -6.18
N ALA A 73 4.79 -12.14 -6.61
CA ALA A 73 5.55 -12.82 -7.64
C ALA A 73 6.00 -14.22 -7.17
N LEU A 74 6.24 -15.14 -8.12
CA LEU A 74 6.68 -16.51 -7.77
C LEU A 74 7.99 -16.50 -7.00
N GLN A 75 8.91 -15.60 -7.31
CA GLN A 75 10.19 -15.46 -6.62
C GLN A 75 9.99 -15.12 -5.14
N ASP A 76 9.16 -14.13 -4.83
CA ASP A 76 8.84 -13.75 -3.46
C ASP A 76 8.17 -14.88 -2.68
N LEU A 77 7.27 -15.62 -3.35
CA LEU A 77 6.62 -16.79 -2.74
C LEU A 77 7.61 -17.92 -2.41
N ILE A 78 8.64 -18.11 -3.26
CA ILE A 78 9.71 -19.07 -3.02
C ILE A 78 10.54 -18.64 -1.81
N GLU A 79 10.97 -17.36 -1.74
CA GLU A 79 11.79 -16.88 -0.63
C GLU A 79 11.04 -16.94 0.71
N GLU A 80 9.77 -16.55 0.73
CA GLU A 80 8.94 -16.71 1.91
C GLU A 80 8.72 -18.19 2.29
N GLY A 81 8.63 -19.05 1.29
CA GLY A 81 8.59 -20.49 1.49
C GLY A 81 9.90 -21.06 2.05
N ASN A 82 11.05 -20.54 1.59
CA ASN A 82 12.37 -20.90 2.10
C ASN A 82 12.52 -20.54 3.58
N LEU A 83 12.00 -19.40 4.02
CA LEU A 83 11.94 -19.05 5.45
C LEU A 83 11.10 -20.06 6.26
N GLY A 84 10.01 -20.55 5.67
CA GLY A 84 9.22 -21.63 6.26
C GLY A 84 9.97 -22.96 6.34
N LEU A 85 10.74 -23.29 5.30
CA LEU A 85 11.58 -24.49 5.26
C LEU A 85 12.67 -24.44 6.34
N LEU A 86 13.35 -23.31 6.53
CA LEU A 86 14.37 -23.17 7.57
C LEU A 86 13.80 -23.46 8.97
N ARG A 87 12.61 -22.95 9.28
CA ARG A 87 11.93 -23.24 10.55
C ARG A 87 11.56 -24.71 10.68
N ALA A 88 11.16 -25.34 9.56
CA ALA A 88 10.86 -26.77 9.57
C ALA A 88 12.10 -27.62 9.83
N VAL A 89 13.27 -27.25 9.29
CA VAL A 89 14.53 -27.95 9.51
C VAL A 89 14.96 -27.88 10.97
N GLU A 90 14.77 -26.73 11.62
CA GLU A 90 15.12 -26.52 13.04
C GLU A 90 14.19 -27.27 14.01
N GLY A 91 12.92 -27.45 13.62
CA GLY A 91 11.90 -28.03 14.49
C GLY A 91 11.52 -29.48 14.17
N PHE A 92 12.21 -30.15 13.24
CA PHE A 92 11.86 -31.50 12.83
C PHE A 92 12.35 -32.55 13.82
N ASP A 93 11.42 -33.33 14.37
CA ASP A 93 11.71 -34.47 15.25
C ASP A 93 11.59 -35.79 14.49
N PRO A 94 12.71 -36.53 14.29
CA PRO A 94 12.70 -37.79 13.59
C PRO A 94 12.01 -38.93 14.37
N VAL A 95 11.76 -38.77 15.67
CA VAL A 95 11.11 -39.80 16.52
C VAL A 95 9.64 -39.98 16.18
N MET A 96 9.00 -38.91 15.66
CA MET A 96 7.57 -38.91 15.30
C MET A 96 7.21 -39.82 14.11
N GLY A 97 8.16 -40.43 13.45
CA GLY A 97 7.95 -41.45 12.39
C GLY A 97 7.38 -40.87 11.08
N THR A 98 7.24 -39.58 10.95
CA THR A 98 6.74 -38.89 9.72
C THR A 98 7.89 -38.52 8.81
N ARG A 99 7.61 -38.41 7.48
CA ARG A 99 8.57 -37.87 6.52
C ARG A 99 8.76 -36.39 6.74
N PHE A 100 9.97 -35.88 6.55
CA PHE A 100 10.28 -34.46 6.63
C PHE A 100 9.40 -33.62 5.70
N SER A 101 9.16 -34.07 4.47
CA SER A 101 8.33 -33.38 3.51
C SER A 101 6.90 -33.09 4.01
N THR A 102 6.31 -34.01 4.79
CA THR A 102 4.98 -33.84 5.39
C THR A 102 4.98 -32.71 6.42
N TYR A 103 5.97 -32.72 7.31
CA TYR A 103 6.14 -31.69 8.34
C TYR A 103 6.49 -30.31 7.73
N ALA A 104 7.48 -30.28 6.84
CA ALA A 104 7.93 -29.05 6.18
C ALA A 104 6.82 -28.39 5.34
N SER A 105 5.97 -29.18 4.67
CA SER A 105 4.84 -28.64 3.89
C SER A 105 3.89 -27.77 4.71
N TYR A 106 3.70 -28.06 5.98
CA TYR A 106 2.89 -27.22 6.87
C TYR A 106 3.53 -25.85 7.09
N TRP A 107 4.83 -25.83 7.44
CA TRP A 107 5.57 -24.60 7.73
C TRP A 107 5.76 -23.72 6.49
N ILE A 108 6.07 -24.35 5.34
CA ILE A 108 6.19 -23.65 4.05
C ILE A 108 4.86 -22.97 3.70
N LYS A 109 3.74 -23.71 3.75
CA LYS A 109 2.41 -23.15 3.49
C LYS A 109 2.04 -22.04 4.47
N GLN A 110 2.41 -22.20 5.74
CA GLN A 110 2.14 -21.21 6.79
C GLN A 110 2.91 -19.92 6.54
N SER A 111 4.19 -20.00 6.18
CA SER A 111 5.01 -18.82 5.87
C SER A 111 4.48 -18.08 4.65
N ILE A 112 4.22 -18.78 3.54
CA ILE A 112 3.66 -18.22 2.31
C ILE A 112 2.30 -17.54 2.58
N LYS A 113 1.39 -18.20 3.31
CA LYS A 113 0.09 -17.60 3.65
C LYS A 113 0.24 -16.34 4.51
N ARG A 114 1.17 -16.35 5.46
CA ARG A 114 1.46 -15.19 6.32
C ARG A 114 2.01 -14.02 5.51
N ALA A 115 2.92 -14.29 4.56
CA ALA A 115 3.44 -13.27 3.65
C ALA A 115 2.32 -12.69 2.78
N LEU A 116 1.49 -13.53 2.16
CA LEU A 116 0.34 -13.08 1.37
C LEU A 116 -0.61 -12.15 2.16
N VAL A 117 -0.90 -12.49 3.42
CA VAL A 117 -1.76 -11.64 4.27
C VAL A 117 -1.12 -10.29 4.55
N ASN A 118 0.21 -10.25 4.71
CA ASN A 118 0.91 -9.03 5.13
C ASN A 118 1.30 -8.11 3.97
N THR A 119 1.61 -8.68 2.78
CA THR A 119 2.30 -7.94 1.69
C THR A 119 1.62 -8.02 0.33
N ALA A 120 0.64 -8.93 0.13
CA ALA A 120 -0.01 -9.10 -1.17
C ALA A 120 -0.90 -7.92 -1.61
N LYS A 121 -1.22 -7.00 -0.71
CA LYS A 121 -2.07 -5.83 -1.00
C LYS A 121 -1.32 -4.53 -0.68
N THR A 122 -1.50 -3.53 -1.52
CA THR A 122 -0.92 -2.18 -1.34
C THR A 122 -1.37 -1.53 -0.03
N ILE A 123 -2.63 -1.75 0.36
CA ILE A 123 -3.15 -1.34 1.67
C ILE A 123 -3.17 -2.56 2.57
N ARG A 124 -2.33 -2.54 3.63
CA ARG A 124 -2.25 -3.63 4.59
C ARG A 124 -3.54 -3.75 5.40
N ILE A 125 -4.11 -4.95 5.39
CA ILE A 125 -5.29 -5.30 6.19
C ILE A 125 -4.86 -6.20 7.35
N PRO A 126 -5.31 -5.95 8.60
CA PRO A 126 -5.02 -6.83 9.74
C PRO A 126 -5.44 -8.27 9.49
N ALA A 127 -4.65 -9.25 9.97
CA ALA A 127 -4.86 -10.67 9.70
C ALA A 127 -6.26 -11.19 10.12
N TYR A 128 -6.78 -10.73 11.27
CA TYR A 128 -8.12 -11.10 11.72
C TYR A 128 -9.22 -10.65 10.75
N MET A 129 -9.01 -9.51 10.08
CA MET A 129 -9.97 -8.99 9.09
C MET A 129 -9.92 -9.83 7.81
N VAL A 130 -8.72 -10.25 7.38
CA VAL A 130 -8.56 -11.15 6.21
C VAL A 130 -9.25 -12.50 6.48
N GLU A 131 -9.12 -13.03 7.70
CA GLU A 131 -9.82 -14.24 8.11
C GLU A 131 -11.35 -14.05 8.09
N LEU A 132 -11.83 -12.91 8.61
CA LEU A 132 -13.25 -12.57 8.62
C LEU A 132 -13.79 -12.41 7.19
N LEU A 133 -13.04 -11.76 6.29
CA LEU A 133 -13.40 -11.66 4.87
C LEU A 133 -13.45 -13.03 4.18
N SER A 134 -12.54 -13.94 4.54
CA SER A 134 -12.55 -15.32 4.03
C SER A 134 -13.78 -16.11 4.51
N LYS A 135 -14.18 -15.93 5.80
CA LYS A 135 -15.42 -16.50 6.35
C LYS A 135 -16.65 -15.91 5.64
N TRP A 136 -16.65 -14.59 5.43
CA TRP A 136 -17.70 -13.89 4.71
C TRP A 136 -17.89 -14.43 3.29
N ARG A 137 -16.80 -14.54 2.50
CA ARG A 137 -16.85 -15.07 1.13
C ARG A 137 -17.42 -16.51 1.10
N ARG A 138 -16.99 -17.38 2.02
CA ARG A 138 -17.52 -18.74 2.12
C ARG A 138 -19.01 -18.77 2.46
N ALA A 139 -19.45 -17.92 3.39
CA ALA A 139 -20.87 -17.80 3.75
C ALA A 139 -21.70 -17.24 2.60
N THR A 140 -21.17 -16.27 1.85
CA THR A 140 -21.82 -15.72 0.66
C THR A 140 -22.01 -16.79 -0.42
N ASN A 141 -20.97 -17.58 -0.72
CA ASN A 141 -21.09 -18.66 -1.71
C ASN A 141 -22.10 -19.70 -1.26
N LYS A 142 -22.06 -20.13 0.00
CA LYS A 142 -23.01 -21.09 0.55
C LYS A 142 -24.47 -20.60 0.43
N LEU A 143 -24.74 -19.35 0.83
CA LEU A 143 -26.08 -18.77 0.69
C LEU A 143 -26.50 -18.57 -0.77
N ASN A 144 -25.56 -18.27 -1.68
CA ASN A 144 -25.85 -18.17 -3.11
C ASN A 144 -26.30 -19.53 -3.68
N ASP A 145 -25.63 -20.61 -3.28
CA ASP A 145 -25.98 -21.97 -3.70
C ASP A 145 -27.35 -22.41 -3.12
N GLU A 146 -27.66 -22.02 -1.85
CA GLU A 146 -28.94 -22.35 -1.19
C GLU A 146 -30.11 -21.52 -1.73
N LEU A 147 -29.91 -20.23 -2.01
CA LEU A 147 -30.99 -19.29 -2.40
C LEU A 147 -31.20 -19.19 -3.91
N GLY A 148 -30.23 -19.63 -4.74
CA GLY A 148 -30.23 -19.44 -6.19
C GLY A 148 -30.15 -17.98 -6.65
N ARG A 149 -29.85 -17.04 -5.72
CA ARG A 149 -29.65 -15.60 -5.96
C ARG A 149 -28.53 -15.05 -5.10
N PRO A 150 -27.91 -13.93 -5.49
CA PRO A 150 -26.91 -13.29 -4.65
C PRO A 150 -27.52 -12.85 -3.30
N PRO A 151 -26.93 -13.27 -2.17
CA PRO A 151 -27.43 -12.94 -0.84
C PRO A 151 -27.18 -11.47 -0.50
N THR A 152 -28.06 -10.89 0.29
CA THR A 152 -27.87 -9.55 0.85
C THR A 152 -26.81 -9.57 1.94
N HIS A 153 -26.16 -8.44 2.18
CA HIS A 153 -25.15 -8.34 3.24
C HIS A 153 -25.72 -8.64 4.64
N GLU A 154 -27.01 -8.41 4.85
CA GLU A 154 -27.69 -8.66 6.11
C GLU A 154 -27.95 -10.15 6.33
N GLU A 155 -28.31 -10.89 5.27
CA GLU A 155 -28.47 -12.35 5.30
C GLU A 155 -27.15 -13.03 5.65
N VAL A 156 -26.04 -12.61 5.01
CA VAL A 156 -24.70 -13.13 5.30
C VAL A 156 -24.28 -12.80 6.75
N ALA A 157 -24.53 -11.58 7.21
CA ALA A 157 -24.23 -11.17 8.58
C ALA A 157 -25.02 -11.97 9.61
N LYS A 158 -26.29 -12.28 9.33
CA LYS A 158 -27.16 -13.11 10.17
C LYS A 158 -26.64 -14.54 10.27
N LEU A 159 -26.23 -15.14 9.15
CA LEU A 159 -25.62 -16.48 9.12
C LEU A 159 -24.34 -16.56 9.96
N LEU A 160 -23.53 -15.49 9.93
CA LEU A 160 -22.26 -15.42 10.67
C LEU A 160 -22.41 -14.91 12.11
N GLY A 161 -23.62 -14.56 12.56
CA GLY A 161 -23.88 -14.04 13.90
C GLY A 161 -23.22 -12.69 14.19
N LEU A 162 -23.04 -11.83 13.18
CA LEU A 162 -22.30 -10.59 13.30
C LEU A 162 -23.19 -9.41 13.70
N PRO A 163 -22.79 -8.58 14.68
CA PRO A 163 -23.53 -7.38 15.07
C PRO A 163 -23.48 -6.31 13.97
N LYS A 164 -24.55 -5.47 13.89
CA LYS A 164 -24.66 -4.39 12.87
C LYS A 164 -23.46 -3.45 12.80
N LYS A 165 -22.81 -3.15 13.93
CA LYS A 165 -21.59 -2.31 13.98
C LYS A 165 -20.44 -2.94 13.17
N LYS A 166 -20.22 -4.26 13.29
CA LYS A 166 -19.19 -4.99 12.54
C LYS A 166 -19.51 -5.08 11.04
N LEU A 167 -20.80 -5.14 10.68
CA LEU A 167 -21.23 -5.17 9.28
C LEU A 167 -20.74 -3.94 8.50
N ASN A 168 -20.84 -2.73 9.06
CA ASN A 168 -20.37 -1.51 8.40
C ASN A 168 -18.85 -1.52 8.18
N ILE A 169 -18.09 -2.08 9.14
CA ILE A 169 -16.63 -2.22 9.01
C ILE A 169 -16.31 -3.22 7.89
N ILE A 170 -17.03 -4.34 7.83
CA ILE A 170 -16.83 -5.36 6.79
C ILE A 170 -17.17 -4.79 5.41
N LYS A 171 -18.28 -4.04 5.25
CA LYS A 171 -18.62 -3.38 3.98
C LYS A 171 -17.51 -2.46 3.49
N LYS A 172 -16.90 -1.66 4.38
CA LYS A 172 -15.75 -0.82 4.06
C LYS A 172 -14.52 -1.67 3.67
N ALA A 173 -14.23 -2.72 4.44
CA ALA A 173 -13.10 -3.61 4.17
C ALA A 173 -13.25 -4.36 2.85
N ILE A 174 -14.45 -4.79 2.47
CA ILE A 174 -14.74 -5.43 1.18
C ILE A 174 -14.46 -4.46 0.03
N ARG A 175 -14.85 -3.19 0.15
CA ARG A 175 -14.55 -2.17 -0.88
C ARG A 175 -13.05 -1.99 -1.07
N VAL A 176 -12.29 -1.85 0.04
CA VAL A 176 -10.83 -1.72 0.00
C VAL A 176 -10.17 -2.99 -0.56
N TYR A 177 -10.64 -4.17 -0.16
CA TYR A 177 -10.09 -5.45 -0.61
C TYR A 177 -10.33 -5.70 -2.11
N ASN A 178 -11.50 -5.30 -2.63
CA ASN A 178 -11.88 -5.46 -4.03
C ASN A 178 -11.44 -4.26 -4.90
N ALA A 179 -10.99 -3.16 -4.31
CA ALA A 179 -10.33 -2.10 -5.04
C ALA A 179 -9.06 -2.70 -5.67
N ALA A 180 -9.19 -3.16 -6.90
CA ALA A 180 -8.06 -3.68 -7.65
C ALA A 180 -7.05 -2.55 -7.82
N PRO A 181 -5.73 -2.81 -7.68
CA PRO A 181 -4.77 -1.94 -8.31
C PRO A 181 -5.12 -1.99 -9.80
N GLN A 182 -5.48 -0.86 -10.36
CA GLN A 182 -5.66 -0.80 -11.80
C GLN A 182 -4.29 -1.02 -12.42
N SER A 183 -4.10 -2.23 -12.92
CA SER A 183 -2.97 -2.54 -13.75
C SER A 183 -3.21 -1.88 -15.11
N ASP A 184 -2.20 -1.21 -15.60
CA ASP A 184 -2.01 -0.70 -16.96
C ASP A 184 -2.12 -1.81 -18.03
N GLN A 185 -3.15 -2.64 -18.01
CA GLN A 185 -3.39 -3.65 -19.03
C GLN A 185 -4.52 -3.22 -19.95
N GLY A 186 -4.21 -2.24 -20.78
CA GLY A 186 -5.07 -1.89 -21.88
C GLY A 186 -4.38 -0.85 -22.75
N GLU A 187 -3.82 -1.27 -23.87
CA GLU A 187 -3.18 -0.42 -24.89
C GLU A 187 -4.06 0.70 -25.45
N GLN A 188 -5.25 0.95 -24.91
CA GLN A 188 -6.18 1.99 -25.38
C GLN A 188 -7.16 2.51 -24.31
N GLY A 189 -6.91 2.30 -23.03
CA GLY A 189 -7.77 2.80 -21.94
C GLY A 189 -7.09 3.92 -21.16
N TRP A 190 -7.78 5.07 -21.04
CA TRP A 190 -7.37 6.15 -20.13
C TRP A 190 -7.23 5.58 -18.71
N SER A 191 -6.10 5.82 -18.09
CA SER A 191 -5.90 5.51 -16.67
C SER A 191 -6.95 6.28 -15.86
N ILE A 192 -7.46 5.68 -14.75
CA ILE A 192 -8.35 6.45 -13.85
C ILE A 192 -7.64 7.69 -13.33
N ASP A 193 -6.33 7.64 -13.14
CA ASP A 193 -5.52 8.77 -12.71
C ASP A 193 -5.56 9.92 -13.74
N GLU A 194 -5.66 9.62 -15.03
CA GLU A 194 -5.84 10.61 -16.10
C GLU A 194 -7.27 11.16 -16.19
N MET A 195 -8.26 10.41 -15.69
CA MET A 195 -9.66 10.85 -15.63
C MET A 195 -9.98 11.63 -14.34
N LEU A 196 -9.14 11.54 -13.31
CA LEU A 196 -9.32 12.28 -12.08
C LEU A 196 -8.83 13.72 -12.26
N MET A 197 -9.76 14.67 -12.22
CA MET A 197 -9.43 16.10 -12.20
C MET A 197 -8.73 16.45 -10.89
N ASP A 198 -7.57 17.09 -10.98
CA ASP A 198 -6.91 17.65 -9.80
C ASP A 198 -7.70 18.88 -9.32
N SER A 199 -8.45 18.69 -8.24
CA SER A 199 -9.24 19.77 -7.62
C SER A 199 -8.39 20.86 -6.94
N ARG A 200 -7.06 20.67 -6.85
CA ARG A 200 -6.13 21.66 -6.31
C ARG A 200 -5.48 22.50 -7.39
N ALA A 201 -5.46 22.01 -8.63
CA ALA A 201 -4.96 22.76 -9.76
C ALA A 201 -5.94 23.91 -10.07
N LYS A 202 -5.45 25.15 -10.02
CA LYS A 202 -6.20 26.31 -10.45
C LYS A 202 -6.17 26.36 -11.98
N THR A 203 -7.29 26.76 -12.58
CA THR A 203 -7.29 26.99 -14.03
C THR A 203 -6.50 28.27 -14.34
N PRO A 204 -5.86 28.38 -15.52
CA PRO A 204 -5.11 29.58 -15.90
C PRO A 204 -5.93 30.86 -15.79
N ASP A 205 -7.23 30.80 -16.09
CA ASP A 205 -8.16 31.91 -16.01
C ASP A 205 -8.31 32.39 -14.56
N THR A 206 -8.43 31.46 -13.60
CA THR A 206 -8.55 31.82 -12.17
C THR A 206 -7.28 32.45 -11.63
N GLU A 207 -6.09 31.93 -12.03
CA GLU A 207 -4.82 32.54 -11.66
C GLU A 207 -4.67 33.96 -12.22
N MET A 208 -5.13 34.18 -13.46
CA MET A 208 -5.08 35.49 -14.11
C MET A 208 -5.98 36.47 -13.43
N VAL A 209 -7.23 36.09 -13.10
CA VAL A 209 -8.19 36.93 -12.36
C VAL A 209 -7.65 37.26 -10.97
N GLU A 210 -7.16 36.27 -10.21
CA GLU A 210 -6.59 36.52 -8.87
C GLU A 210 -5.37 37.44 -8.92
N SER A 211 -4.52 37.32 -9.96
CA SER A 211 -3.39 38.23 -10.15
C SER A 211 -3.82 39.67 -10.46
N ASP A 212 -4.90 39.81 -11.23
CA ASP A 212 -5.42 41.17 -11.59
C ASP A 212 -6.15 41.80 -10.41
N ASP A 213 -6.93 41.03 -9.66
CA ASP A 213 -7.57 41.47 -8.40
C ASP A 213 -6.52 41.96 -7.39
N LEU A 214 -5.41 41.25 -7.23
CA LEU A 214 -4.30 41.66 -6.37
C LEU A 214 -3.70 42.99 -6.78
N LYS A 215 -3.46 43.22 -8.08
CA LYS A 215 -2.96 44.49 -8.59
C LYS A 215 -3.95 45.63 -8.31
N HIS A 216 -5.23 45.34 -8.52
CA HIS A 216 -6.29 46.32 -8.26
C HIS A 216 -6.36 46.70 -6.77
N VAL A 217 -6.28 45.72 -5.88
CA VAL A 217 -6.21 45.94 -4.42
C VAL A 217 -5.00 46.82 -4.05
N ILE A 218 -3.82 46.59 -4.64
CA ILE A 218 -2.62 47.38 -4.38
C ILE A 218 -2.84 48.85 -4.79
N VAL A 219 -3.45 49.09 -5.96
CA VAL A 219 -3.77 50.44 -6.44
C VAL A 219 -4.77 51.13 -5.53
N LEU A 220 -5.78 50.42 -5.02
CA LEU A 220 -6.76 50.96 -4.08
C LEU A 220 -6.11 51.28 -2.73
N LEU A 221 -5.20 50.47 -2.23
CA LEU A 221 -4.43 50.71 -1.00
C LEU A 221 -3.57 51.98 -1.09
N GLU A 222 -3.07 52.36 -2.28
CA GLU A 222 -2.32 53.60 -2.48
C GLU A 222 -3.19 54.84 -2.40
N LYS A 223 -4.49 54.70 -2.70
CA LYS A 223 -5.48 55.81 -2.62
C LYS A 223 -6.07 55.99 -1.22
N MET A 224 -5.93 55.02 -0.34
CA MET A 224 -6.45 55.02 1.04
C MET A 224 -5.57 55.85 1.98
N ASP A 225 -6.09 56.13 3.19
CA ASP A 225 -5.31 56.77 4.24
C ASP A 225 -4.08 55.95 4.60
N LYS A 226 -2.92 56.59 4.73
CA LYS A 226 -1.64 55.96 5.02
C LYS A 226 -1.65 55.02 6.24
N ARG A 227 -2.45 55.38 7.27
CA ARG A 227 -2.58 54.56 8.48
C ARG A 227 -3.37 53.29 8.22
N GLU A 228 -4.49 53.38 7.51
CA GLU A 228 -5.35 52.29 7.13
C GLU A 228 -4.58 51.29 6.20
N ALA A 229 -3.92 51.85 5.18
CA ALA A 229 -3.11 51.10 4.26
C ALA A 229 -1.96 50.35 4.97
N SER A 230 -1.26 51.00 5.92
CA SER A 230 -0.18 50.36 6.69
C SER A 230 -0.68 49.21 7.56
N VAL A 231 -1.84 49.34 8.18
CA VAL A 231 -2.46 48.28 8.98
C VAL A 231 -2.77 47.07 8.10
N LEU A 232 -3.39 47.27 6.92
CA LEU A 232 -3.71 46.18 6.01
C LEU A 232 -2.45 45.50 5.42
N ARG A 233 -1.42 46.29 5.02
CA ARG A 233 -0.16 45.75 4.51
C ARG A 233 0.51 44.85 5.53
N MET A 234 0.67 45.29 6.78
CA MET A 234 1.25 44.50 7.86
C MET A 234 0.40 43.29 8.24
N ARG A 235 -0.93 43.41 8.15
CA ARG A 235 -1.86 42.34 8.52
C ARG A 235 -1.84 41.19 7.55
N PHE A 236 -1.81 41.50 6.24
CA PHE A 236 -1.87 40.49 5.17
C PHE A 236 -0.51 40.19 4.54
N GLY A 237 0.56 40.86 4.94
CA GLY A 237 1.90 40.62 4.42
C GLY A 237 2.05 40.99 2.94
N LEU A 238 1.45 42.13 2.51
CA LEU A 238 1.39 42.49 1.08
C LEU A 238 2.71 43.04 0.50
N ASP A 239 3.68 43.37 1.33
CA ASP A 239 4.99 43.90 0.92
C ASP A 239 6.11 42.87 1.11
N ASP A 240 5.88 41.60 0.80
CA ASP A 240 6.78 40.46 1.03
C ASP A 240 7.19 40.23 2.51
N GLU A 241 6.45 40.83 3.45
CA GLU A 241 6.61 40.62 4.88
C GLU A 241 5.72 39.46 5.37
N GLU A 242 6.08 38.83 6.48
CA GLU A 242 5.21 37.87 7.14
C GLU A 242 3.96 38.56 7.74
N PRO A 243 2.75 37.97 7.61
CA PRO A 243 1.54 38.54 8.18
C PRO A 243 1.63 38.67 9.70
N LYS A 244 1.37 39.88 10.23
CA LYS A 244 1.49 40.21 11.65
C LYS A 244 0.15 40.09 12.37
N THR A 245 0.22 39.79 13.66
CA THR A 245 -0.97 39.78 14.53
C THR A 245 -1.40 41.21 14.92
N LEU A 246 -2.68 41.40 15.28
CA LEU A 246 -3.18 42.70 15.71
C LEU A 246 -2.42 43.30 16.91
N LYS A 247 -1.81 42.45 17.75
CA LYS A 247 -1.00 42.87 18.89
C LYS A 247 0.34 43.45 18.40
N GLU A 248 1.02 42.76 17.54
CA GLU A 248 2.31 43.16 16.96
C GLU A 248 2.16 44.47 16.14
N ILE A 249 1.06 44.58 15.34
CA ILE A 249 0.75 45.81 14.61
C ILE A 249 0.52 46.99 15.58
N GLY A 250 -0.19 46.72 16.70
CA GLY A 250 -0.38 47.72 17.75
C GLY A 250 0.92 48.19 18.37
N GLU A 251 1.84 47.29 18.64
CA GLU A 251 3.19 47.58 19.16
C GLU A 251 4.02 48.38 18.14
N CYS A 252 3.95 48.06 16.84
CA CYS A 252 4.63 48.81 15.78
C CYS A 252 4.09 50.25 15.59
N LEU A 253 2.77 50.44 15.71
CA LEU A 253 2.13 51.72 15.45
C LEU A 253 1.85 52.55 16.72
N GLY A 254 2.17 52.04 17.90
CA GLY A 254 1.89 52.68 19.20
C GLY A 254 0.38 52.74 19.51
N LEU A 255 -0.40 51.76 19.05
CA LEU A 255 -1.85 51.69 19.22
C LEU A 255 -2.27 50.50 20.05
N THR A 256 -3.46 50.58 20.65
CA THR A 256 -4.06 49.41 21.33
C THR A 256 -4.57 48.39 20.31
N ARG A 257 -4.52 47.09 20.66
CA ARG A 257 -5.05 46.01 19.83
C ARG A 257 -6.47 46.27 19.30
N GLU A 258 -7.32 46.81 20.17
CA GLU A 258 -8.72 47.09 19.81
C GLU A 258 -8.82 48.25 18.81
N ARG A 259 -7.96 49.26 18.94
CA ARG A 259 -7.91 50.34 17.95
C ARG A 259 -7.43 49.87 16.58
N VAL A 260 -6.44 48.95 16.54
CA VAL A 260 -5.98 48.33 15.30
C VAL A 260 -7.11 47.52 14.66
N ARG A 261 -7.91 46.78 15.44
CA ARG A 261 -9.06 46.02 14.96
C ARG A 261 -10.13 46.91 14.34
N GLN A 262 -10.39 48.06 14.96
CA GLN A 262 -11.33 49.03 14.41
C GLN A 262 -10.87 49.59 13.08
N ILE A 263 -9.58 49.98 12.99
CA ILE A 263 -8.97 50.48 11.75
C ILE A 263 -9.01 49.41 10.65
N GLU A 264 -8.66 48.14 10.97
CA GLU A 264 -8.75 47.02 10.05
C GLU A 264 -10.17 46.87 9.49
N SER A 265 -11.19 46.90 10.36
CA SER A 265 -12.59 46.72 9.96
C SER A 265 -13.09 47.89 9.08
N GLU A 266 -12.76 49.13 9.44
CA GLU A 266 -13.10 50.31 8.66
C GLU A 266 -12.40 50.33 7.30
N ALA A 267 -11.13 49.93 7.26
CA ALA A 267 -10.34 49.86 6.04
C ALA A 267 -10.83 48.76 5.08
N LEU A 268 -11.17 47.60 5.60
CA LEU A 268 -11.74 46.50 4.80
C LEU A 268 -13.12 46.88 4.24
N GLN A 269 -13.95 47.59 5.01
CA GLN A 269 -15.25 48.06 4.52
C GLN A 269 -15.09 49.05 3.37
N LYS A 270 -14.21 50.02 3.49
CA LYS A 270 -13.93 51.02 2.43
C LYS A 270 -13.37 50.32 1.17
N LEU A 271 -12.50 49.35 1.35
CA LEU A 271 -11.91 48.60 0.24
C LEU A 271 -12.98 47.77 -0.49
N ASN A 272 -13.88 47.12 0.24
CA ASN A 272 -15.00 46.38 -0.31
C ASN A 272 -15.99 47.31 -1.07
N GLU A 273 -16.31 48.46 -0.52
CA GLU A 273 -17.15 49.46 -1.18
C GLU A 273 -16.52 49.97 -2.49
N SER A 274 -15.19 50.15 -2.50
CA SER A 274 -14.46 50.59 -3.70
C SER A 274 -14.33 49.48 -4.76
N MET A 275 -14.26 48.22 -4.37
CA MET A 275 -14.22 47.07 -5.31
C MET A 275 -15.60 46.70 -5.88
N CYS A 276 -16.68 46.91 -5.12
CA CYS A 276 -18.05 46.61 -5.56
C CYS A 276 -18.73 47.79 -6.27
N GLY A 277 -18.12 48.96 -6.28
CA GLY A 277 -18.66 50.20 -6.84
C GLY A 277 -18.22 50.54 -8.26
N ASP A 278 -17.31 49.74 -8.83
CA ASP A 278 -16.90 49.73 -10.22
C ASP A 278 -17.50 48.49 -10.93
#